data_561dd61931df5765419db98e2387ab23
#
_entry.id   561dd61931df5765419db98e2387ab23
#
_cell.length_a   1.000
_cell.length_b   1.000
_cell.length_c   1.000
_cell.angle_alpha   90.00
_cell.angle_beta   90.00
_cell.angle_gamma   90.00
#
_symmetry.space_group_name_H-M   'P 1'
#
loop_
_entity.id
_entity.type
_entity.pdbx_description
1 polymer ?
#
loop_
_entity_poly.entity_id
_entity_poly.type
_entity_poly.pdbx_seq_one_letter_code
_entity_poly.pdbx_strand_id
1 'polypeptide(L)'
;LIFSVHLWNPVGREPSTMAEVLNRHKDVQYSSRIASQIARHQHTHRLRHVINELASRLPESERSKPEVRELLGYGCQTRMHVVQLLAPQLDHEGHTKDVDFSPAGIRHRWDAGYAHAKAVLAREPWVGQFDPLAGVVLHELTELKPLFDRSNAAT
;
A
#
# COMPACT_ATOMS: atom_id res chain seq x y z
N LEU A 1 -7.57 -5.55 8.19
CA LEU A 1 -7.55 -4.68 7.04
C LEU A 1 -7.04 -3.31 7.44
N ILE A 2 -6.04 -2.77 6.74
CA ILE A 2 -5.40 -1.47 6.99
C ILE A 2 -5.46 -0.67 5.70
N PHE A 3 -5.95 0.57 5.76
CA PHE A 3 -5.84 1.52 4.66
C PHE A 3 -4.68 2.47 4.95
N SER A 4 -3.73 2.54 4.04
CA SER A 4 -2.55 3.40 4.14
C SER A 4 -2.62 4.49 3.07
N VAL A 5 -2.81 5.73 3.50
CA VAL A 5 -2.89 6.88 2.59
C VAL A 5 -1.49 7.42 2.32
N HIS A 6 -1.13 7.49 1.04
CA HIS A 6 0.17 7.96 0.58
C HIS A 6 0.00 9.22 -0.26
N LEU A 7 0.57 10.32 0.20
CA LEU A 7 0.51 11.61 -0.49
C LEU A 7 1.56 11.75 -1.60
N TRP A 8 2.60 10.90 -1.56
CA TRP A 8 3.76 10.98 -2.43
C TRP A 8 3.81 9.76 -3.34
N ASN A 9 3.84 9.99 -4.66
CA ASN A 9 3.80 8.92 -5.64
C ASN A 9 5.23 8.52 -6.06
N PRO A 10 5.65 7.24 -5.85
CA PRO A 10 6.96 6.77 -6.27
C PRO A 10 7.12 6.75 -7.81
N VAL A 11 6.01 6.64 -8.54
CA VAL A 11 5.98 6.61 -10.00
C VAL A 11 5.51 7.97 -10.52
N GLY A 12 6.20 8.50 -11.52
CA GLY A 12 5.85 9.78 -12.13
C GLY A 12 6.54 9.96 -13.48
N ARG A 13 6.09 10.95 -14.23
CA ARG A 13 6.70 11.34 -15.50
C ARG A 13 8.10 11.92 -15.27
N GLU A 14 8.94 11.86 -16.30
CA GLU A 14 10.20 12.56 -16.32
C GLU A 14 9.96 14.08 -16.25
N PRO A 15 10.59 14.78 -15.28
CA PRO A 15 10.40 16.21 -15.11
C PRO A 15 11.06 16.99 -16.24
N SER A 16 10.35 17.99 -16.78
CA SER A 16 10.81 18.88 -17.87
C SER A 16 11.17 20.28 -17.37
N THR A 17 10.72 20.65 -16.18
CA THR A 17 10.97 21.96 -15.57
C THR A 17 11.61 21.81 -14.18
N MET A 18 12.28 22.88 -13.70
CA MET A 18 12.87 22.88 -12.36
C MET A 18 11.81 22.66 -11.26
N ALA A 19 10.61 23.20 -11.42
CA ALA A 19 9.52 23.02 -10.48
C ALA A 19 9.08 21.54 -10.42
N GLU A 20 9.01 20.86 -11.57
CA GLU A 20 8.72 19.43 -11.64
C GLU A 20 9.85 18.57 -11.04
N VAL A 21 11.13 18.97 -11.22
CA VAL A 21 12.27 18.31 -10.56
C VAL A 21 12.13 18.38 -9.04
N LEU A 22 11.80 19.55 -8.49
CA LEU A 22 11.61 19.73 -7.05
C LEU A 22 10.42 18.90 -6.52
N ASN A 23 9.32 18.85 -7.26
CA ASN A 23 8.16 18.01 -6.92
C ASN A 23 8.55 16.53 -6.93
N ARG A 24 9.21 16.08 -8.00
CA ARG A 24 9.66 14.69 -8.17
C ARG A 24 10.65 14.28 -7.10
N HIS A 25 11.56 15.16 -6.70
CA HIS A 25 12.49 14.93 -5.60
C HIS A 25 11.75 14.63 -4.28
N LYS A 26 10.72 15.43 -3.94
CA LYS A 26 9.88 15.17 -2.76
C LYS A 26 9.16 13.82 -2.88
N ASP A 27 8.56 13.53 -4.04
CA ASP A 27 7.86 12.25 -4.27
C ASP A 27 8.77 11.05 -4.00
N VAL A 28 9.98 11.05 -4.55
CA VAL A 28 10.95 9.96 -4.37
C VAL A 28 11.46 9.89 -2.93
N GLN A 29 11.79 11.01 -2.34
CA GLN A 29 12.35 11.10 -0.99
C GLN A 29 11.39 10.54 0.07
N TYR A 30 10.10 10.89 -0.02
CA TYR A 30 9.12 10.50 0.99
C TYR A 30 8.54 9.10 0.72
N SER A 31 8.31 8.73 -0.54
CA SER A 31 7.75 7.41 -0.88
C SER A 31 8.72 6.26 -0.59
N SER A 32 10.03 6.45 -0.77
CA SER A 32 11.04 5.39 -0.60
C SER A 32 11.09 4.84 0.84
N ARG A 33 10.88 5.69 1.84
CA ARG A 33 10.88 5.29 3.26
C ARG A 33 9.73 4.33 3.57
N ILE A 34 8.56 4.61 3.03
CA ILE A 34 7.35 3.81 3.26
C ILE A 34 7.50 2.44 2.62
N ALA A 35 7.97 2.37 1.38
CA ALA A 35 8.21 1.10 0.68
C ALA A 35 9.17 0.19 1.46
N SER A 36 10.26 0.74 1.98
CA SER A 36 11.24 0.00 2.78
C SER A 36 10.65 -0.52 4.09
N GLN A 37 9.79 0.25 4.75
CA GLN A 37 9.12 -0.17 5.98
C GLN A 37 8.13 -1.30 5.72
N ILE A 38 7.31 -1.19 4.68
CA ILE A 38 6.35 -2.23 4.29
C ILE A 38 7.09 -3.53 3.96
N ALA A 39 8.16 -3.47 3.15
CA ALA A 39 8.95 -4.64 2.80
C ALA A 39 9.54 -5.33 4.04
N ARG A 40 10.02 -4.55 5.04
CA ARG A 40 10.50 -5.09 6.31
C ARG A 40 9.39 -5.80 7.08
N HIS A 41 8.20 -5.22 7.16
CA HIS A 41 7.06 -5.85 7.83
C HIS A 41 6.64 -7.13 7.12
N GLN A 42 6.58 -7.14 5.79
CA GLN A 42 6.29 -8.33 5.00
C GLN A 42 7.29 -9.45 5.30
N HIS A 43 8.58 -9.14 5.29
CA HIS A 43 9.63 -10.11 5.59
C HIS A 43 9.53 -10.66 7.02
N THR A 44 9.39 -9.77 8.01
CA THR A 44 9.26 -10.17 9.42
C THR A 44 8.04 -11.06 9.65
N HIS A 45 6.88 -10.68 9.13
CA HIS A 45 5.66 -11.47 9.28
C HIS A 45 5.73 -12.81 8.53
N ARG A 46 6.38 -12.84 7.37
CA ARG A 46 6.63 -14.11 6.66
C ARG A 46 7.45 -15.08 7.51
N LEU A 47 8.54 -14.62 8.13
CA LEU A 47 9.33 -15.45 9.05
C LEU A 47 8.52 -15.95 10.24
N ARG A 48 7.67 -15.12 10.81
CA ARG A 48 6.77 -15.51 11.91
C ARG A 48 5.75 -16.55 11.50
N HIS A 49 5.22 -16.48 10.27
CA HIS A 49 4.35 -17.52 9.71
C HIS A 49 5.09 -18.83 9.46
N VAL A 50 6.35 -18.75 8.97
CA VAL A 50 7.21 -19.93 8.81
C VAL A 50 7.45 -20.63 10.14
N ILE A 51 7.66 -19.89 11.24
CA ILE A 51 7.78 -20.49 12.59
C ILE A 51 6.54 -21.31 12.92
N ASN A 52 5.34 -20.78 12.72
CA ASN A 52 4.11 -21.52 12.97
C ASN A 52 3.94 -22.73 12.05
N GLU A 53 4.29 -22.62 10.79
CA GLU A 53 4.22 -23.70 9.83
C GLU A 53 5.19 -24.85 10.21
N LEU A 54 6.41 -24.51 10.64
CA LEU A 54 7.36 -25.49 11.14
C LEU A 54 6.84 -26.15 12.44
N ALA A 55 6.27 -25.35 13.33
CA ALA A 55 5.67 -25.84 14.58
C ALA A 55 4.54 -26.85 14.32
N SER A 56 3.72 -26.61 13.30
CA SER A 56 2.60 -27.51 12.96
C SER A 56 3.08 -28.91 12.52
N ARG A 57 4.33 -29.02 12.06
CA ARG A 57 4.97 -30.27 11.62
C ARG A 57 5.65 -31.03 12.75
N LEU A 58 5.82 -30.42 13.92
CA LEU A 58 6.41 -31.08 15.08
C LEU A 58 5.37 -31.98 15.78
N PRO A 59 5.79 -33.14 16.30
CA PRO A 59 4.95 -33.94 17.19
C PRO A 59 4.53 -33.14 18.43
N GLU A 60 3.36 -33.46 19.01
CA GLU A 60 2.86 -32.80 20.20
C GLU A 60 3.83 -32.89 21.40
N SER A 61 4.53 -34.03 21.54
CA SER A 61 5.56 -34.25 22.57
C SER A 61 6.71 -33.23 22.48
N GLU A 62 7.06 -32.78 21.27
CA GLU A 62 8.08 -31.75 21.07
C GLU A 62 7.51 -30.34 21.26
N ARG A 63 6.30 -30.06 20.77
CA ARG A 63 5.64 -28.76 20.93
C ARG A 63 5.37 -28.39 22.39
N SER A 64 5.16 -29.39 23.23
CA SER A 64 4.85 -29.21 24.66
C SER A 64 6.06 -28.86 25.51
N LYS A 65 7.28 -29.03 25.00
CA LYS A 65 8.51 -28.70 25.74
C LYS A 65 8.60 -27.20 26.02
N PRO A 66 8.99 -26.75 27.20
CA PRO A 66 9.04 -25.34 27.58
C PRO A 66 9.87 -24.49 26.60
N GLU A 67 11.05 -24.97 26.21
CA GLU A 67 11.97 -24.30 25.32
C GLU A 67 11.39 -24.14 23.89
N VAL A 68 10.60 -25.13 23.42
CA VAL A 68 9.93 -25.06 22.12
C VAL A 68 8.74 -24.09 22.19
N ARG A 69 7.99 -24.08 23.27
CA ARG A 69 6.87 -23.14 23.47
C ARG A 69 7.34 -21.69 23.49
N GLU A 70 8.51 -21.42 24.08
CA GLU A 70 9.10 -20.09 24.05
C GLU A 70 9.37 -19.64 22.60
N LEU A 71 9.99 -20.51 21.79
CA LEU A 71 10.26 -20.23 20.38
C LEU A 71 8.96 -20.04 19.57
N LEU A 72 7.92 -20.82 19.85
CA LEU A 72 6.62 -20.67 19.20
C LEU A 72 5.93 -19.34 19.53
N GLY A 73 6.26 -18.71 20.65
CA GLY A 73 5.79 -17.38 21.02
C GLY A 73 6.21 -16.29 20.03
N TYR A 74 7.26 -16.50 19.24
CA TYR A 74 7.65 -15.61 18.14
C TYR A 74 6.82 -15.81 16.87
N GLY A 75 6.07 -16.90 16.76
CA GLY A 75 5.18 -17.16 15.63
C GLY A 75 3.99 -16.18 15.57
N CYS A 76 3.36 -16.11 14.43
CA CYS A 76 2.15 -15.31 14.20
C CYS A 76 1.25 -15.99 13.15
N GLN A 77 -0.04 -16.01 13.40
CA GLN A 77 -1.04 -16.52 12.43
C GLN A 77 -1.88 -15.39 11.81
N THR A 78 -1.66 -14.16 12.27
CA THR A 78 -2.43 -13.00 11.79
C THR A 78 -2.02 -12.65 10.39
N ARG A 79 -3.00 -12.58 9.47
CA ARG A 79 -2.83 -12.01 8.15
C ARG A 79 -3.36 -10.59 8.14
N MET A 80 -2.53 -9.66 7.67
CA MET A 80 -2.87 -8.26 7.50
C MET A 80 -2.95 -7.93 6.02
N HIS A 81 -4.05 -7.34 5.60
CA HIS A 81 -4.20 -6.74 4.27
C HIS A 81 -3.96 -5.24 4.40
N VAL A 82 -2.97 -4.75 3.69
CA VAL A 82 -2.63 -3.32 3.61
C VAL A 82 -3.01 -2.82 2.23
N VAL A 83 -4.01 -1.96 2.17
CA VAL A 83 -4.48 -1.33 0.93
C VAL A 83 -3.85 0.05 0.84
N GLN A 84 -3.01 0.26 -0.16
CA GLN A 84 -2.42 1.57 -0.42
C GLN A 84 -3.37 2.45 -1.21
N LEU A 85 -3.74 3.57 -0.60
CA LEU A 85 -4.46 4.66 -1.25
C LEU A 85 -3.43 5.73 -1.65
N LEU A 86 -3.02 5.69 -2.91
CA LEU A 86 -2.05 6.61 -3.44
C LEU A 86 -2.76 7.88 -3.92
N ALA A 87 -2.33 9.05 -3.45
CA ALA A 87 -2.91 10.31 -3.88
C ALA A 87 -2.81 10.46 -5.41
N PRO A 88 -3.93 10.73 -6.10
CA PRO A 88 -3.90 10.95 -7.54
C PRO A 88 -3.00 12.14 -7.89
N GLN A 89 -2.28 12.04 -9.01
CA GLN A 89 -1.58 13.18 -9.58
C GLN A 89 -2.62 14.10 -10.25
N LEU A 90 -2.71 15.33 -9.77
CA LEU A 90 -3.63 16.32 -10.32
C LEU A 90 -2.89 17.22 -11.30
N ASP A 91 -3.57 17.57 -12.40
CA ASP A 91 -3.05 18.56 -13.33
C ASP A 91 -2.85 19.89 -12.60
N HIS A 92 -1.72 20.54 -12.82
CA HIS A 92 -1.32 21.79 -12.17
C HIS A 92 -0.88 21.71 -10.70
N GLU A 93 -0.72 20.51 -10.10
CA GLU A 93 -0.08 20.38 -8.79
C GLU A 93 1.43 20.65 -8.90
N GLY A 94 1.85 21.72 -8.22
CA GLY A 94 3.26 22.08 -8.12
C GLY A 94 3.97 21.48 -6.90
N HIS A 95 5.24 21.85 -6.72
CA HIS A 95 6.06 21.44 -5.58
C HIS A 95 5.56 21.99 -4.21
N THR A 96 4.54 22.85 -4.23
CA THR A 96 3.88 23.43 -3.05
C THR A 96 2.60 22.72 -2.65
N LYS A 97 2.29 21.57 -3.24
CA LYS A 97 1.06 20.81 -2.97
C LYS A 97 0.84 20.48 -1.50
N ASP A 98 1.93 20.33 -0.74
CA ASP A 98 1.93 20.05 0.70
C ASP A 98 1.62 21.27 1.58
N VAL A 99 1.68 22.47 1.01
CA VAL A 99 1.43 23.75 1.73
C VAL A 99 0.31 24.58 1.07
N ASP A 100 -0.29 24.10 0.00
CA ASP A 100 -1.45 24.76 -0.61
C ASP A 100 -2.74 24.41 0.13
N PHE A 101 -3.19 25.33 0.97
CA PHE A 101 -4.45 25.23 1.72
C PHE A 101 -5.54 26.12 1.14
N SER A 102 -5.44 26.49 -0.14
CA SER A 102 -6.52 27.24 -0.81
C SER A 102 -7.82 26.41 -0.84
N PRO A 103 -9.00 27.05 -0.72
CA PRO A 103 -10.28 26.33 -0.77
C PRO A 103 -10.47 25.50 -2.03
N ALA A 104 -9.98 25.98 -3.17
CA ALA A 104 -10.03 25.28 -4.45
C ALA A 104 -9.10 24.04 -4.45
N GLY A 105 -7.85 24.20 -3.98
CA GLY A 105 -6.88 23.10 -3.88
C GLY A 105 -7.35 22.00 -2.93
N ILE A 106 -7.90 22.38 -1.76
CA ILE A 106 -8.47 21.43 -0.79
C ILE A 106 -9.62 20.64 -1.44
N ARG A 107 -10.58 21.32 -2.06
CA ARG A 107 -11.74 20.68 -2.68
C ARG A 107 -11.32 19.71 -3.79
N HIS A 108 -10.43 20.15 -4.66
CA HIS A 108 -9.94 19.33 -5.78
C HIS A 108 -9.27 18.03 -5.28
N ARG A 109 -8.39 18.14 -4.27
CA ARG A 109 -7.75 16.96 -3.66
C ARG A 109 -8.74 16.06 -2.93
N TRP A 110 -9.73 16.64 -2.27
CA TRP A 110 -10.79 15.89 -1.61
C TRP A 110 -11.59 15.06 -2.61
N ASP A 111 -12.08 15.69 -3.68
CA ASP A 111 -12.89 15.01 -4.69
C ASP A 111 -12.10 13.88 -5.39
N ALA A 112 -10.85 14.14 -5.75
CA ALA A 112 -9.97 13.14 -6.35
C ALA A 112 -9.67 11.97 -5.39
N GLY A 113 -9.36 12.26 -4.13
CA GLY A 113 -9.11 11.24 -3.10
C GLY A 113 -10.36 10.40 -2.81
N TYR A 114 -11.52 11.04 -2.73
CA TYR A 114 -12.81 10.36 -2.54
C TYR A 114 -13.12 9.41 -3.71
N ALA A 115 -13.01 9.89 -4.94
CA ALA A 115 -13.24 9.06 -6.13
C ALA A 115 -12.28 7.86 -6.18
N HIS A 116 -11.00 8.08 -5.88
CA HIS A 116 -10.00 7.03 -5.80
C HIS A 116 -10.35 5.99 -4.73
N ALA A 117 -10.59 6.42 -3.50
CA ALA A 117 -10.94 5.52 -2.40
C ALA A 117 -12.20 4.69 -2.71
N LYS A 118 -13.24 5.33 -3.28
CA LYS A 118 -14.46 4.64 -3.69
C LYS A 118 -14.19 3.56 -4.74
N ALA A 119 -13.35 3.84 -5.73
CA ALA A 119 -13.00 2.87 -6.76
C ALA A 119 -12.17 1.68 -6.20
N VAL A 120 -11.30 1.95 -5.23
CA VAL A 120 -10.53 0.91 -4.52
C VAL A 120 -11.46 0.01 -3.71
N LEU A 121 -12.37 0.61 -2.93
CA LEU A 121 -13.34 -0.12 -2.12
C LEU A 121 -14.24 -1.01 -2.98
N ALA A 122 -14.68 -0.53 -4.14
CA ALA A 122 -15.53 -1.30 -5.06
C ALA A 122 -14.84 -2.53 -5.67
N ARG A 123 -13.49 -2.57 -5.68
CA ARG A 123 -12.70 -3.71 -6.17
C ARG A 123 -12.44 -4.79 -5.12
N GLU A 124 -12.58 -4.46 -3.85
CA GLU A 124 -12.33 -5.34 -2.70
C GLU A 124 -11.04 -6.20 -2.87
N PRO A 125 -9.86 -5.59 -3.11
CA PRO A 125 -8.65 -6.33 -3.47
C PRO A 125 -8.16 -7.28 -2.37
N TRP A 126 -8.69 -7.16 -1.17
CA TRP A 126 -8.41 -8.05 -0.03
C TRP A 126 -9.23 -9.33 -0.04
N VAL A 127 -10.19 -9.48 -0.96
CA VAL A 127 -11.00 -10.69 -1.14
C VAL A 127 -10.31 -11.61 -2.14
N GLY A 128 -10.05 -12.86 -1.74
CA GLY A 128 -9.42 -13.85 -2.61
C GLY A 128 -8.50 -14.81 -1.86
N GLN A 129 -7.76 -15.59 -2.64
CA GLN A 129 -6.76 -16.52 -2.10
C GLN A 129 -5.38 -15.88 -2.15
N PHE A 130 -4.65 -15.97 -1.05
CA PHE A 130 -3.31 -15.41 -0.90
C PHE A 130 -2.35 -16.48 -0.38
N ASP A 131 -1.05 -16.28 -0.61
CA ASP A 131 0.00 -17.17 -0.09
C ASP A 131 -0.20 -17.39 1.43
N PRO A 132 -0.34 -18.63 1.90
CA PRO A 132 -0.52 -18.94 3.32
C PRO A 132 0.58 -18.39 4.22
N LEU A 133 1.79 -18.22 3.70
CA LEU A 133 2.93 -17.67 4.42
C LEU A 133 3.00 -16.14 4.36
N ALA A 134 2.12 -15.49 3.60
CA ALA A 134 2.07 -14.03 3.55
C ALA A 134 1.32 -13.48 4.77
N GLY A 135 2.05 -13.09 5.80
CA GLY A 135 1.47 -12.44 6.98
C GLY A 135 1.05 -11.00 6.73
N VAL A 136 1.64 -10.32 5.72
CA VAL A 136 1.26 -9.00 5.23
C VAL A 136 1.06 -9.06 3.72
N VAL A 137 -0.16 -8.84 3.28
CA VAL A 137 -0.52 -8.74 1.86
C VAL A 137 -0.71 -7.27 1.50
N LEU A 138 0.13 -6.78 0.59
CA LEU A 138 0.07 -5.42 0.10
C LEU A 138 -0.77 -5.37 -1.17
N HIS A 139 -1.73 -4.46 -1.22
CA HIS A 139 -2.57 -4.17 -2.37
C HIS A 139 -2.24 -2.79 -2.90
N GLU A 140 -1.46 -2.76 -3.99
CA GLU A 140 -1.12 -1.55 -4.73
C GLU A 140 -2.04 -1.45 -5.95
N LEU A 141 -2.82 -0.39 -6.02
CA LEU A 141 -3.65 -0.11 -7.18
C LEU A 141 -2.95 0.97 -8.01
N THR A 142 -1.97 0.55 -8.78
CA THR A 142 -1.07 1.42 -9.54
C THR A 142 -1.75 2.06 -10.76
N GLU A 143 -2.90 1.53 -11.22
CA GLU A 143 -3.62 2.07 -12.37
C GLU A 143 -5.14 2.06 -12.13
N LEU A 144 -5.67 3.20 -11.77
CA LEU A 144 -7.04 3.52 -12.16
C LEU A 144 -7.00 3.93 -13.62
N LYS A 145 -7.13 2.98 -14.56
CA LYS A 145 -7.61 3.35 -15.90
C LYS A 145 -8.91 4.12 -15.68
N PRO A 146 -9.05 5.33 -16.24
CA PRO A 146 -10.27 6.10 -16.06
C PRO A 146 -11.46 5.25 -16.53
N LEU A 147 -12.44 5.04 -15.64
CA LEU A 147 -13.71 4.36 -15.93
C LEU A 147 -14.59 5.15 -16.89
N PHE A 148 -14.08 6.25 -17.45
CA PHE A 148 -14.78 7.15 -18.36
C PHE A 148 -13.97 7.42 -19.62
N ASP A 149 -13.74 6.39 -20.42
CA ASP A 149 -13.53 6.62 -21.86
C ASP A 149 -14.91 6.62 -22.54
N ARG A 150 -15.57 7.77 -22.51
CA ARG A 150 -16.81 8.03 -23.26
C ARG A 150 -16.51 8.47 -24.72
N SER A 151 -15.39 8.07 -25.30
CA SER A 151 -15.07 8.45 -26.67
C SER A 151 -15.54 7.46 -27.74
N ASN A 152 -16.39 6.47 -27.42
CA ASN A 152 -16.94 5.55 -28.44
C ASN A 152 -18.46 5.37 -28.34
N ALA A 153 -19.22 6.46 -28.31
CA ALA A 153 -20.65 6.41 -28.54
C ALA A 153 -21.08 7.56 -29.47
N ALA A 154 -20.54 7.57 -30.69
CA ALA A 154 -21.07 8.32 -31.82
C ALA A 154 -20.50 7.74 -33.12
N THR A 155 -21.16 6.72 -33.65
CA THR A 155 -21.36 6.51 -35.09
C THR A 155 -22.62 5.68 -35.28
#